data_e0d36df76940c3637da79637d6005815
#
_entry.id   e0d36df76940c3637da79637d6005815
#
_cell.length_a   1.000
_cell.length_b   1.000
_cell.length_c   1.000
_cell.angle_alpha   90.00
_cell.angle_beta   90.00
_cell.angle_gamma   90.00
#
_symmetry.space_group_name_H-M   'P 1'
#
loop_
_entity.id
_entity.type
_entity.pdbx_description
1 polymer ?
#
loop_
_entity_poly.entity_id
_entity_poly.type
_entity_poly.pdbx_seq_one_letter_code
_entity_poly.pdbx_strand_id
1 'polypeptide(L)'
;MMDVRTVELFTSLLALIALIGGLSYALVSGVVSPQASIVAEIRRLSLWLAWIVAAVATAGSLYFSEIADYVPCRLCWFQRICMFPLAGILLVAAIRKDRNVRWYALPLLIAGICLSSYHYLIE
;
A
#
# COMPACT_ATOMS: atom_id res chain seq x y z
N MET A 1 -24.20 11.07 -6.10
CA MET A 1 -23.61 10.63 -4.82
C MET A 1 -23.23 9.16 -4.95
N MET A 2 -21.97 8.85 -4.90
CA MET A 2 -21.57 7.43 -4.85
C MET A 2 -21.92 6.92 -3.46
N ASP A 3 -22.73 5.86 -3.41
CA ASP A 3 -23.08 5.23 -2.16
C ASP A 3 -21.80 4.75 -1.44
N VAL A 4 -21.70 5.06 -0.15
CA VAL A 4 -20.58 4.63 0.72
C VAL A 4 -20.31 3.13 0.56
N ARG A 5 -21.38 2.35 0.42
CA ARG A 5 -21.31 0.89 0.18
C ARG A 5 -20.60 0.51 -1.11
N THR A 6 -20.77 1.31 -2.18
CA THR A 6 -20.09 1.09 -3.46
C THR A 6 -18.59 1.36 -3.33
N VAL A 7 -18.21 2.40 -2.58
CA VAL A 7 -16.81 2.73 -2.34
C VAL A 7 -16.15 1.69 -1.44
N GLU A 8 -16.84 1.19 -0.41
CA GLU A 8 -16.36 0.12 0.46
C GLU A 8 -16.12 -1.18 -0.33
N LEU A 9 -17.06 -1.57 -1.20
CA LEU A 9 -16.91 -2.75 -2.05
C LEU A 9 -15.74 -2.57 -3.03
N PHE A 10 -15.60 -1.39 -3.62
CA PHE A 10 -14.52 -1.10 -4.56
C PHE A 10 -13.15 -1.14 -3.89
N THR A 11 -13.01 -0.54 -2.71
CA THR A 11 -11.76 -0.55 -1.94
C THR A 11 -11.41 -1.96 -1.44
N SER A 12 -12.41 -2.73 -1.02
CA SER A 12 -12.22 -4.13 -0.60
C SER A 12 -11.76 -5.01 -1.76
N LEU A 13 -12.34 -4.81 -2.96
CA LEU A 13 -11.94 -5.54 -4.16
C LEU A 13 -10.51 -5.19 -4.58
N LEU A 14 -10.15 -3.91 -4.55
CA LEU A 14 -8.77 -3.46 -4.82
C LEU A 14 -7.76 -4.05 -3.82
N ALA A 15 -8.11 -4.11 -2.54
CA ALA A 15 -7.28 -4.71 -1.51
C ALA A 15 -7.07 -6.21 -1.76
N LEU A 16 -8.11 -6.96 -2.14
CA LEU A 16 -8.00 -8.37 -2.50
C LEU A 16 -7.12 -8.59 -3.74
N ILE A 17 -7.28 -7.78 -4.78
CA ILE A 17 -6.45 -7.85 -5.98
C ILE A 17 -4.98 -7.57 -5.65
N ALA A 18 -4.71 -6.55 -4.83
CA ALA A 18 -3.35 -6.21 -4.39
C ALA A 18 -2.73 -7.34 -3.56
N LEU A 19 -3.51 -7.99 -2.70
CA LEU A 19 -3.05 -9.10 -1.86
C LEU A 19 -2.74 -10.34 -2.70
N ILE A 20 -3.63 -10.72 -3.62
CA ILE A 20 -3.42 -11.85 -4.53
C ILE A 20 -2.23 -11.57 -5.46
N GLY A 21 -2.13 -10.36 -6.02
CA GLY A 21 -1.01 -9.95 -6.86
C GLY A 21 0.32 -9.96 -6.13
N GLY A 22 0.36 -9.46 -4.89
CA GLY A 22 1.54 -9.47 -4.05
C GLY A 22 1.98 -10.88 -3.66
N LEU A 23 1.02 -11.73 -3.31
CA LEU A 23 1.31 -13.12 -2.94
C LEU A 23 1.81 -13.93 -4.14
N SER A 24 1.16 -13.79 -5.31
CA SER A 24 1.60 -14.45 -6.55
C SER A 24 2.99 -13.99 -6.99
N TYR A 25 3.28 -12.69 -6.86
CA TYR A 25 4.62 -12.16 -7.12
C TYR A 25 5.67 -12.74 -6.17
N ALA A 26 5.37 -12.83 -4.87
CA ALA A 26 6.28 -13.41 -3.88
C ALA A 26 6.57 -14.89 -4.16
N LEU A 27 5.55 -15.67 -4.54
CA LEU A 27 5.70 -17.07 -4.92
C LEU A 27 6.54 -17.24 -6.20
N VAL A 28 6.24 -16.47 -7.24
CA VAL A 28 6.97 -16.51 -8.51
C VAL A 28 8.43 -16.07 -8.32
N SER A 29 8.69 -15.04 -7.56
CA SER A 29 10.05 -14.54 -7.28
C SER A 29 10.88 -15.50 -6.42
N GLY A 30 10.23 -16.37 -5.65
CA GLY A 30 10.89 -17.42 -4.86
C GLY A 30 11.25 -18.68 -5.66
N VAL A 31 10.49 -18.96 -6.72
CA VAL A 31 10.64 -20.21 -7.52
C VAL A 31 11.41 -19.98 -8.82
N VAL A 32 11.26 -18.80 -9.43
CA VAL A 32 11.90 -18.48 -10.72
C VAL A 32 13.25 -17.80 -10.47
N SER A 33 14.28 -18.27 -11.16
CA SER A 33 15.62 -17.67 -11.07
C SER A 33 15.59 -16.18 -11.45
N PRO A 34 16.35 -15.34 -10.74
CA PRO A 34 16.32 -13.86 -10.91
C PRO A 34 16.83 -13.38 -12.29
N GLN A 35 17.20 -14.27 -13.16
CA GLN A 35 17.69 -13.97 -14.51
C GLN A 35 16.60 -13.99 -15.59
N ALA A 36 15.37 -14.38 -15.28
CA ALA A 36 14.28 -14.29 -16.23
C ALA A 36 14.00 -12.81 -16.55
N SER A 37 14.01 -12.45 -17.83
CA SER A 37 13.78 -11.08 -18.33
C SER A 37 12.47 -10.46 -17.80
N ILE A 38 11.44 -11.27 -17.62
CA ILE A 38 10.15 -10.89 -17.09
C ILE A 38 10.26 -10.43 -15.63
N VAL A 39 11.02 -11.13 -14.79
CA VAL A 39 11.22 -10.78 -13.37
C VAL A 39 11.99 -9.46 -13.24
N ALA A 40 12.95 -9.21 -14.12
CA ALA A 40 13.70 -7.96 -14.16
C ALA A 40 12.79 -6.76 -14.52
N GLU A 41 11.88 -6.94 -15.47
CA GLU A 41 10.93 -5.89 -15.88
C GLU A 41 9.90 -5.62 -14.79
N ILE A 42 9.33 -6.66 -14.17
CA ILE A 42 8.42 -6.51 -13.03
C ILE A 42 9.13 -5.80 -11.86
N ARG A 43 10.38 -6.14 -11.59
CA ARG A 43 11.19 -5.49 -10.56
C ARG A 43 11.45 -4.01 -10.88
N ARG A 44 11.57 -3.65 -12.16
CA ARG A 44 11.70 -2.26 -12.60
C ARG A 44 10.43 -1.46 -12.36
N LEU A 45 9.27 -2.07 -12.63
CA LEU A 45 7.96 -1.46 -12.45
C LEU A 45 7.44 -1.50 -11.00
N SER A 46 8.02 -2.35 -10.16
CA SER A 46 7.52 -2.59 -8.79
C SER A 46 7.46 -1.33 -7.92
N LEU A 47 8.43 -0.42 -8.07
CA LEU A 47 8.44 0.85 -7.33
C LEU A 47 7.28 1.75 -7.74
N TRP A 48 6.99 1.84 -9.03
CA TRP A 48 5.86 2.60 -9.55
C TRP A 48 4.53 2.00 -9.13
N LEU A 49 4.40 0.68 -9.17
CA LEU A 49 3.21 -0.02 -8.71
C LEU A 49 3.00 0.17 -7.20
N ALA A 50 4.06 0.05 -6.40
CA ALA A 50 4.01 0.29 -4.97
C ALA A 50 3.60 1.73 -4.64
N TRP A 51 4.14 2.71 -5.38
CA TRP A 51 3.75 4.10 -5.24
C TRP A 51 2.29 4.34 -5.60
N ILE A 52 1.81 3.78 -6.71
CA ILE A 52 0.41 3.92 -7.13
C ILE A 52 -0.54 3.38 -6.05
N VAL A 53 -0.24 2.20 -5.50
CA VAL A 53 -1.04 1.62 -4.41
C VAL A 53 -1.04 2.53 -3.18
N ALA A 54 0.12 3.04 -2.77
CA ALA A 54 0.23 3.95 -1.63
C ALA A 54 -0.49 5.28 -1.89
N ALA A 55 -0.40 5.82 -3.10
CA ALA A 55 -1.06 7.07 -3.49
C ALA A 55 -2.59 6.92 -3.52
N VAL A 56 -3.10 5.83 -4.10
CA VAL A 56 -4.54 5.53 -4.12
C VAL A 56 -5.08 5.34 -2.71
N ALA A 57 -4.37 4.60 -1.87
CA ALA A 57 -4.75 4.40 -0.49
C ALA A 57 -4.74 5.71 0.32
N THR A 58 -3.76 6.58 0.10
CA THR A 58 -3.68 7.92 0.71
C THR A 58 -4.84 8.79 0.25
N ALA A 59 -5.12 8.85 -1.05
CA ALA A 59 -6.22 9.62 -1.62
C ALA A 59 -7.58 9.10 -1.10
N GLY A 60 -7.78 7.79 -1.05
CA GLY A 60 -8.98 7.18 -0.49
C GLY A 60 -9.18 7.51 0.99
N SER A 61 -8.10 7.47 1.77
CA SER A 61 -8.12 7.84 3.19
C SER A 61 -8.51 9.31 3.40
N LEU A 62 -8.00 10.21 2.57
CA LEU A 62 -8.38 11.64 2.60
C LEU A 62 -9.82 11.85 2.16
N TYR A 63 -10.26 11.16 1.12
CA TYR A 63 -11.63 11.25 0.64
C TYR A 63 -12.63 10.89 1.75
N PHE A 64 -12.43 9.79 2.47
CA PHE A 64 -13.30 9.38 3.55
C PHE A 64 -13.33 10.38 4.72
N SER A 65 -12.22 11.04 4.97
CA SER A 65 -12.11 11.98 6.08
C SER A 65 -12.67 13.37 5.75
N GLU A 66 -12.42 13.88 4.53
CA GLU A 66 -12.73 15.26 4.17
C GLU A 66 -14.07 15.41 3.44
N ILE A 67 -14.49 14.38 2.71
CA ILE A 67 -15.70 14.44 1.87
C ILE A 67 -16.84 13.63 2.47
N ALA A 68 -16.55 12.47 3.01
CA ALA A 68 -17.55 11.59 3.63
C ALA A 68 -17.79 11.88 5.13
N ASP A 69 -17.09 12.86 5.71
CA ASP A 69 -17.23 13.30 7.11
C ASP A 69 -17.08 12.17 8.16
N TYR A 70 -16.32 11.12 7.82
CA TYR A 70 -15.99 10.08 8.78
C TYR A 70 -14.95 10.59 9.77
N VAL A 71 -15.33 10.68 11.04
CA VAL A 71 -14.38 11.04 12.11
C VAL A 71 -13.36 9.92 12.28
N PRO A 72 -12.09 10.12 11.94
CA PRO A 72 -11.08 9.09 12.05
C PRO A 72 -10.83 8.76 13.53
N CYS A 73 -10.82 7.47 13.85
CA CYS A 73 -10.43 7.00 15.17
C CYS A 73 -8.95 7.27 15.46
N ARG A 74 -8.52 7.21 16.71
CA ARG A 74 -7.11 7.45 17.09
C ARG A 74 -6.14 6.52 16.35
N LEU A 75 -6.50 5.25 16.20
CA LEU A 75 -5.67 4.27 15.51
C LEU A 75 -5.62 4.53 14.00
N CYS A 76 -6.70 5.02 13.40
CA CYS A 76 -6.72 5.46 12.01
C CYS A 76 -5.72 6.61 11.75
N TRP A 77 -5.55 7.53 12.71
CA TRP A 77 -4.55 8.59 12.64
C TRP A 77 -3.13 8.04 12.64
N PHE A 78 -2.82 7.07 13.51
CA PHE A 78 -1.50 6.43 13.52
C PHE A 78 -1.20 5.68 12.23
N GLN A 79 -2.18 4.99 11.65
CA GLN A 79 -2.04 4.35 10.34
C GLN A 79 -1.74 5.36 9.24
N ARG A 80 -2.38 6.53 9.25
CA ARG A 80 -2.11 7.63 8.32
C ARG A 80 -0.69 8.18 8.46
N ILE A 81 -0.21 8.35 9.69
CA ILE A 81 1.16 8.81 9.97
C ILE A 81 2.20 7.86 9.35
N CYS A 82 1.93 6.57 9.30
CA CYS A 82 2.81 5.60 8.63
C CYS A 82 2.68 5.66 7.10
N MET A 83 1.47 5.86 6.58
CA MET A 83 1.14 5.71 5.16
C MET A 83 1.50 6.94 4.33
N PHE A 84 1.30 8.15 4.85
CA PHE A 84 1.58 9.38 4.11
C PHE A 84 3.07 9.57 3.81
N PRO A 85 3.98 9.41 4.78
CA PRO A 85 5.42 9.43 4.48
C PRO A 85 5.84 8.32 3.54
N LEU A 86 5.23 7.13 3.66
CA LEU A 86 5.52 6.00 2.78
C LEU A 86 5.21 6.33 1.31
N ALA A 87 4.07 6.95 1.03
CA ALA A 87 3.71 7.39 -0.32
C ALA A 87 4.74 8.38 -0.89
N GLY A 88 5.20 9.33 -0.09
CA GLY A 88 6.24 10.30 -0.47
C GLY A 88 7.60 9.65 -0.71
N ILE A 89 8.02 8.77 0.18
CA ILE A 89 9.30 8.03 0.06
C ILE A 89 9.30 7.15 -1.19
N LEU A 90 8.20 6.44 -1.46
CA LEU A 90 8.07 5.59 -2.64
C LEU A 90 8.08 6.40 -3.94
N LEU A 91 7.47 7.60 -3.96
CA LEU A 91 7.53 8.50 -5.11
C LEU A 91 8.97 8.92 -5.43
N VAL A 92 9.68 9.39 -4.42
CA VAL A 92 11.09 9.81 -4.58
C VAL A 92 11.95 8.64 -5.02
N ALA A 93 11.75 7.46 -4.44
CA ALA A 93 12.47 6.25 -4.81
C ALA A 93 12.16 5.80 -6.24
N ALA A 94 10.91 5.91 -6.68
CA ALA A 94 10.53 5.59 -8.05
C ALA A 94 11.18 6.52 -9.08
N ILE A 95 11.23 7.82 -8.79
CA ILE A 95 11.89 8.82 -9.63
C ILE A 95 13.40 8.60 -9.67
N ARG A 96 14.02 8.36 -8.52
CA ARG A 96 15.47 8.13 -8.40
C ARG A 96 15.91 6.71 -8.78
N LYS A 97 14.98 5.79 -8.98
CA LYS A 97 15.24 4.35 -9.18
C LYS A 97 16.07 3.75 -8.04
N ASP A 98 15.85 4.24 -6.81
CA ASP A 98 16.59 3.81 -5.64
C ASP A 98 16.09 2.44 -5.16
N ARG A 99 16.96 1.45 -5.20
CA ARG A 99 16.66 0.08 -4.73
C ARG A 99 16.80 -0.08 -3.21
N ASN A 100 17.45 0.87 -2.55
CA ASN A 100 17.66 0.83 -1.10
C ASN A 100 16.44 1.30 -0.31
N VAL A 101 15.41 1.83 -0.99
CA VAL A 101 14.16 2.27 -0.38
C VAL A 101 13.52 1.22 0.53
N ARG A 102 13.73 -0.06 0.26
CA ARG A 102 13.24 -1.16 1.09
C ARG A 102 13.64 -1.03 2.57
N TRP A 103 14.83 -0.51 2.85
CA TRP A 103 15.33 -0.36 4.21
C TRP A 103 14.60 0.73 5.00
N TYR A 104 14.06 1.73 4.31
CA TYR A 104 13.27 2.81 4.94
C TYR A 104 11.77 2.50 4.90
N ALA A 105 11.31 1.85 3.85
CA ALA A 105 9.91 1.51 3.67
C ALA A 105 9.46 0.34 4.55
N LEU A 106 10.32 -0.67 4.75
CA LEU A 106 10.01 -1.85 5.56
C LEU A 106 9.60 -1.53 6.99
N PRO A 107 10.33 -0.71 7.77
CA PRO A 107 9.93 -0.40 9.14
C PRO A 107 8.59 0.33 9.21
N LEU A 108 8.28 1.21 8.26
CA LEU A 108 6.99 1.90 8.16
C LEU A 108 5.87 0.92 7.81
N LEU A 109 6.12 -0.02 6.90
CA LEU A 109 5.16 -1.07 6.54
C LEU A 109 4.88 -2.01 7.72
N ILE A 110 5.92 -2.44 8.42
CA ILE A 110 5.77 -3.31 9.60
C ILE A 110 4.98 -2.59 10.69
N ALA A 111 5.30 -1.33 10.98
CA ALA A 111 4.56 -0.52 11.93
C ALA A 111 3.09 -0.37 11.52
N GLY A 112 2.81 -0.10 10.25
CA GLY A 112 1.46 0.00 9.72
C GLY A 112 0.68 -1.30 9.83
N ILE A 113 1.29 -2.45 9.53
CA ILE A 113 0.68 -3.78 9.66
C ILE A 113 0.40 -4.10 11.14
N CYS A 114 1.33 -3.83 12.03
CA CYS A 114 1.13 -4.04 13.48
C CYS A 114 -0.02 -3.20 14.01
N LEU A 115 -0.09 -1.93 13.66
CA LEU A 115 -1.17 -1.03 14.05
C LEU A 115 -2.52 -1.48 13.48
N SER A 116 -2.54 -1.90 12.23
CA SER A 116 -3.75 -2.40 11.58
C SER A 116 -4.24 -3.70 12.21
N SER A 117 -3.34 -4.62 12.49
CA SER A 117 -3.65 -5.88 13.16
C SER A 117 -4.16 -5.66 14.59
N TYR A 118 -3.51 -4.76 15.32
CA TYR A 118 -3.95 -4.38 16.67
C TYR A 118 -5.36 -3.76 16.66
N HIS A 119 -5.61 -2.87 15.71
CA HIS A 119 -6.93 -2.24 15.54
C HIS A 119 -8.02 -3.28 15.27
N TYR A 120 -7.76 -4.23 14.39
CA TYR A 120 -8.70 -5.33 14.09
C TYR A 120 -8.98 -6.24 15.28
N LEU A 121 -7.99 -6.44 16.16
CA LEU A 121 -8.14 -7.32 17.32
C LEU A 121 -8.94 -6.69 18.48
N ILE A 122 -8.99 -5.35 18.55
CA ILE A 122 -9.68 -4.63 19.64
C ILE A 122 -11.09 -4.15 19.28
N GLU A 123 -11.49 -4.22 17.98
CA GLU A 123 -12.86 -3.96 17.51
C GLU A 123 -13.69 -5.22 17.46
#